data_998b41fe4951d04663e09d3861a39a88
#
_entry.id   998b41fe4951d04663e09d3861a39a88
#
_cell.length_a   1.000
_cell.length_b   1.000
_cell.length_c   1.000
_cell.angle_alpha   90.00
_cell.angle_beta   90.00
_cell.angle_gamma   90.00
#
_symmetry.space_group_name_H-M   'P 1'
#
loop_
_entity.id
_entity.type
_entity.pdbx_description
1 polymer ?
#
loop_
_entity_poly.entity_id
_entity_poly.type
_entity_poly.pdbx_seq_one_letter_code
_entity_poly.pdbx_strand_id
1 'polypeptide(L)'
;MRFDHERIPERVVHARGTGAFGKFKLFESIEDLTMAPILTDTSRETPIFVRFSTVLGSRGSADTVRDVRGFAVKFYTQEGNWDIVGNNIPVFFIQDAIKFPDVIHAGKPEPHNEIPQAQSAHNNFWDFQYNHTEATHMFMWAVSPCTLKQL
;
A
#
# COMPACT_ATOMS: atom_id res chain seq x y z
N MET A 1 2.13 5.47 -22.69
CA MET A 1 1.12 4.87 -21.81
C MET A 1 0.23 5.97 -21.28
N ARG A 2 -1.05 5.70 -21.12
CA ARG A 2 -2.05 6.73 -20.79
C ARG A 2 -1.73 7.47 -19.49
N PHE A 3 -1.37 6.73 -18.45
CA PHE A 3 -1.12 7.31 -17.12
C PHE A 3 0.10 8.22 -17.08
N ASP A 4 1.12 7.93 -17.87
CA ASP A 4 2.37 8.70 -17.86
C ASP A 4 2.25 10.03 -18.60
N HIS A 5 1.20 10.19 -19.41
CA HIS A 5 0.97 11.39 -20.22
C HIS A 5 -0.10 12.34 -19.63
N GLU A 6 -0.71 11.97 -18.53
CA GLU A 6 -1.62 12.86 -17.81
C GLU A 6 -0.83 13.93 -17.05
N ARG A 7 -1.38 15.16 -16.97
CA ARG A 7 -0.76 16.26 -16.21
C ARG A 7 -0.54 15.89 -14.74
N ILE A 8 -1.47 15.13 -14.16
CA ILE A 8 -1.38 14.56 -12.81
C ILE A 8 -1.63 13.08 -12.96
N PRO A 9 -0.57 12.28 -13.15
CA PRO A 9 -0.73 10.84 -13.35
C PRO A 9 -1.23 10.18 -12.06
N GLU A 10 -1.92 9.10 -12.23
CA GLU A 10 -2.31 8.24 -11.12
C GLU A 10 -1.06 7.53 -10.55
N ARG A 11 -1.06 7.24 -9.25
CA ARG A 11 0.00 6.43 -8.64
C ARG A 11 0.04 5.05 -9.29
N VAL A 12 1.24 4.53 -9.47
CA VAL A 12 1.47 3.19 -10.04
C VAL A 12 0.79 2.10 -9.19
N VAL A 13 0.90 2.22 -7.87
CA VAL A 13 0.13 1.46 -6.88
C VAL A 13 -0.45 2.44 -5.86
N HIS A 14 -1.47 2.03 -5.12
CA HIS A 14 -2.18 2.88 -4.15
C HIS A 14 -2.88 4.10 -4.78
N ALA A 15 -3.30 3.99 -6.04
CA ALA A 15 -3.97 5.08 -6.74
C ALA A 15 -5.30 5.45 -6.09
N ARG A 16 -6.07 4.44 -5.66
CA ARG A 16 -7.30 4.62 -4.94
C ARG A 16 -7.06 4.69 -3.45
N GLY A 17 -7.55 5.74 -2.81
CA GLY A 17 -7.40 5.90 -1.37
C GLY A 17 -8.10 7.14 -0.84
N THR A 18 -8.21 7.21 0.47
CA THR A 18 -8.74 8.35 1.20
C THR A 18 -7.85 8.67 2.39
N GLY A 19 -7.88 9.92 2.82
CA GLY A 19 -7.05 10.36 3.94
C GLY A 19 -7.79 11.28 4.88
N ALA A 20 -7.23 11.42 6.09
CA ALA A 20 -7.75 12.30 7.11
C ALA A 20 -6.61 12.93 7.91
N PHE A 21 -6.83 14.15 8.36
CA PHE A 21 -5.99 14.77 9.37
C PHE A 21 -6.40 14.31 10.75
N GLY A 22 -5.44 14.20 11.65
CA GLY A 22 -5.66 13.81 13.02
C GLY A 22 -4.56 14.30 13.94
N LYS A 23 -4.62 13.83 15.18
CA LYS A 23 -3.60 14.08 16.20
C LYS A 23 -3.17 12.76 16.82
N PHE A 24 -1.89 12.59 16.99
CA PHE A 24 -1.31 11.51 17.77
C PHE A 24 -1.02 12.01 19.18
N LYS A 25 -1.41 11.25 20.18
CA LYS A 25 -1.10 11.48 21.58
C LYS A 25 -0.56 10.22 22.21
N LEU A 26 0.61 10.33 22.80
CA LEU A 26 1.21 9.26 23.58
C LEU A 26 0.56 9.23 24.95
N PHE A 27 0.12 8.07 25.43
CA PHE A 27 -0.46 7.90 26.76
C PHE A 27 0.56 7.41 27.78
N GLU A 28 1.54 6.63 27.34
CA GLU A 28 2.57 6.05 28.18
C GLU A 28 3.94 6.19 27.51
N SER A 29 4.95 6.65 28.25
CA SER A 29 6.31 6.81 27.74
C SER A 29 7.00 5.45 27.63
N ILE A 30 7.80 5.29 26.58
CA ILE A 30 8.69 4.14 26.39
C ILE A 30 10.16 4.59 26.36
N GLU A 31 10.52 5.54 27.22
CA GLU A 31 11.88 6.12 27.30
C GLU A 31 12.98 5.11 27.57
N ASP A 32 12.65 3.98 28.19
CA ASP A 32 13.57 2.86 28.38
C ASP A 32 14.05 2.22 27.06
N LEU A 33 13.28 2.38 25.98
CA LEU A 33 13.55 1.76 24.68
C LEU A 33 14.01 2.75 23.62
N THR A 34 13.68 4.03 23.77
CA THR A 34 13.97 5.03 22.73
C THR A 34 14.09 6.44 23.32
N MET A 35 14.89 7.27 22.66
CA MET A 35 15.00 8.70 22.97
C MET A 35 14.09 9.57 22.08
N ALA A 36 13.32 8.99 21.18
CA ALA A 36 12.47 9.73 20.24
C ALA A 36 11.36 10.50 20.98
N PRO A 37 11.29 11.84 20.90
CA PRO A 37 10.33 12.64 21.68
C PRO A 37 8.87 12.27 21.40
N ILE A 38 8.54 11.83 20.20
CA ILE A 38 7.19 11.36 19.85
C ILE A 38 6.75 10.14 20.68
N LEU A 39 7.71 9.35 21.22
CA LEU A 39 7.46 8.14 22.00
C LEU A 39 7.86 8.26 23.49
N THR A 40 8.31 9.43 23.90
CA THR A 40 8.72 9.67 25.29
C THR A 40 7.95 10.82 25.96
N ASP A 41 7.52 11.82 25.19
CA ASP A 41 6.82 12.99 25.72
C ASP A 41 5.29 12.80 25.64
N THR A 42 4.69 12.48 26.78
CA THR A 42 3.24 12.29 26.92
C THR A 42 2.44 13.61 26.96
N SER A 43 3.11 14.75 27.07
CA SER A 43 2.46 16.06 27.11
C SER A 43 2.11 16.58 25.71
N ARG A 44 2.75 16.05 24.67
CA ARG A 44 2.60 16.52 23.30
C ARG A 44 1.39 15.90 22.58
N GLU A 45 0.78 16.71 21.73
CA GLU A 45 -0.07 16.27 20.64
C GLU A 45 0.65 16.53 19.31
N THR A 46 0.88 15.48 18.54
CA THR A 46 1.56 15.57 17.24
C THR A 46 0.52 15.54 16.12
N PRO A 47 0.47 16.58 15.24
CA PRO A 47 -0.37 16.51 14.07
C PRO A 47 0.01 15.32 13.17
N ILE A 48 -0.97 14.64 12.64
CA ILE A 48 -0.77 13.52 11.70
C ILE A 48 -1.66 13.66 10.47
N PHE A 49 -1.22 13.04 9.39
CA PHE A 49 -2.06 12.74 8.25
C PHE A 49 -2.05 11.23 8.00
N VAL A 50 -3.23 10.64 7.92
CA VAL A 50 -3.38 9.20 7.64
C VAL A 50 -3.99 9.04 6.26
N ARG A 51 -3.49 8.09 5.49
CA ARG A 51 -4.07 7.70 4.22
C ARG A 51 -4.25 6.19 4.16
N PHE A 52 -5.44 5.74 3.83
CA PHE A 52 -5.76 4.35 3.52
C PHE A 52 -5.90 4.19 2.01
N SER A 53 -5.42 3.09 1.45
CA SER A 53 -5.40 2.85 0.01
C SER A 53 -5.50 1.38 -0.34
N THR A 54 -5.79 1.11 -1.62
CA THR A 54 -5.74 -0.23 -2.19
C THR A 54 -4.49 -0.38 -3.06
N VAL A 55 -3.84 -1.55 -3.04
CA VAL A 55 -2.54 -1.72 -3.70
C VAL A 55 -2.67 -1.68 -5.23
N LEU A 56 -3.49 -2.54 -5.81
CA LEU A 56 -3.61 -2.67 -7.27
C LEU A 56 -4.78 -1.87 -7.87
N GLY A 57 -5.73 -1.44 -7.05
CA GLY A 57 -6.91 -0.71 -7.49
C GLY A 57 -6.56 0.62 -8.14
N SER A 58 -7.06 0.83 -9.35
CA SER A 58 -6.98 2.10 -10.06
C SER A 58 -7.96 3.13 -9.48
N ARG A 59 -7.74 4.40 -9.79
CA ARG A 59 -8.66 5.48 -9.45
C ARG A 59 -10.08 5.15 -9.95
N GLY A 60 -11.06 5.25 -9.08
CA GLY A 60 -12.45 4.95 -9.39
C GLY A 60 -12.86 3.49 -9.21
N SER A 61 -11.96 2.59 -8.82
CA SER A 61 -12.34 1.22 -8.48
C SER A 61 -13.25 1.17 -7.25
N ALA A 62 -14.11 0.14 -7.18
CA ALA A 62 -15.05 -0.03 -6.07
C ALA A 62 -14.37 -0.39 -4.75
N ASP A 63 -14.99 -0.02 -3.62
CA ASP A 63 -14.50 -0.37 -2.28
C ASP A 63 -14.53 -1.88 -2.00
N THR A 64 -15.45 -2.58 -2.65
CA THR A 64 -15.70 -4.01 -2.46
C THR A 64 -14.76 -4.92 -3.23
N VAL A 65 -13.94 -4.37 -4.13
CA VAL A 65 -12.94 -5.15 -4.85
C VAL A 65 -11.91 -5.67 -3.86
N ARG A 66 -11.64 -6.96 -3.91
CA ARG A 66 -10.60 -7.59 -3.10
C ARG A 66 -9.24 -7.13 -3.56
N ASP A 67 -8.46 -6.62 -2.63
CA ASP A 67 -7.12 -6.11 -2.86
C ASP A 67 -6.41 -6.03 -1.51
N VAL A 68 -5.11 -6.04 -1.52
CA VAL A 68 -4.32 -5.72 -0.35
C VAL A 68 -4.58 -4.27 0.02
N ARG A 69 -4.81 -3.99 1.30
CA ARG A 69 -5.01 -2.64 1.81
C ARG A 69 -3.68 -2.08 2.28
N GLY A 70 -3.44 -0.83 1.93
CA GLY A 70 -2.30 -0.09 2.39
C GLY A 70 -2.69 1.06 3.32
N PHE A 71 -1.77 1.45 4.18
CA PHE A 71 -1.90 2.66 4.98
C PHE A 71 -0.58 3.41 5.04
N ALA A 72 -0.68 4.71 5.25
CA ALA A 72 0.45 5.56 5.55
C ALA A 72 0.05 6.54 6.65
N VAL A 73 0.89 6.72 7.64
CA VAL A 73 0.72 7.73 8.69
C VAL A 73 1.95 8.63 8.66
N LYS A 74 1.73 9.91 8.41
CA LYS A 74 2.76 10.94 8.48
C LYS A 74 2.61 11.70 9.79
N PHE A 75 3.67 11.72 10.57
CA PHE A 75 3.78 12.49 11.82
C PHE A 75 4.56 13.76 11.55
N TYR A 76 3.97 14.91 11.86
CA TYR A 76 4.61 16.22 11.73
C TYR A 76 5.21 16.61 13.08
N THR A 77 6.38 16.06 13.38
CA THR A 77 7.08 16.34 14.65
C THR A 77 7.88 17.63 14.55
N GLN A 78 8.31 18.16 15.68
CA GLN A 78 9.19 19.34 15.73
C GLN A 78 10.59 19.03 15.19
N GLU A 79 10.99 17.79 15.28
CA GLU A 79 12.29 17.28 14.85
C GLU A 79 12.31 16.96 13.34
N GLY A 80 11.14 17.00 12.69
CA GLY A 80 10.96 16.68 11.29
C GLY A 80 9.79 15.73 11.04
N ASN A 81 9.61 15.33 9.80
CA ASN A 81 8.56 14.38 9.44
C ASN A 81 9.02 12.94 9.73
N TRP A 82 8.12 12.15 10.29
CA TRP A 82 8.31 10.73 10.48
C TRP A 82 7.13 9.98 9.90
N ASP A 83 7.39 8.87 9.19
CA ASP A 83 6.36 8.16 8.45
C ASP A 83 6.34 6.68 8.81
N ILE A 84 5.13 6.13 8.95
CA ILE A 84 4.90 4.68 8.97
C ILE A 84 4.09 4.34 7.73
N VAL A 85 4.55 3.35 6.97
CA VAL A 85 3.82 2.80 5.83
C VAL A 85 3.69 1.29 5.99
N GLY A 86 2.56 0.75 5.59
CA GLY A 86 2.31 -0.67 5.75
C GLY A 86 1.17 -1.19 4.89
N ASN A 87 1.03 -2.50 4.93
CA ASN A 87 -0.07 -3.24 4.30
C ASN A 87 -0.71 -4.18 5.32
N ASN A 88 -1.93 -4.59 5.05
CA ASN A 88 -2.70 -5.50 5.89
C ASN A 88 -2.39 -6.99 5.63
N ILE A 89 -1.17 -7.30 5.24
CA ILE A 89 -0.68 -8.68 5.04
C ILE A 89 0.46 -8.97 6.01
N PRO A 90 0.62 -10.22 6.46
CA PRO A 90 1.62 -10.55 7.49
C PRO A 90 3.07 -10.42 6.99
N VAL A 91 3.29 -10.65 5.69
CA VAL A 91 4.61 -10.55 5.06
C VAL A 91 4.47 -9.81 3.74
N PHE A 92 5.36 -8.87 3.46
CA PHE A 92 5.38 -8.19 2.17
C PHE A 92 5.76 -9.19 1.07
N PHE A 93 4.99 -9.22 0.00
CA PHE A 93 5.05 -10.25 -1.05
C PHE A 93 6.30 -10.14 -1.94
N ILE A 94 6.94 -8.98 -2.01
CA ILE A 94 8.22 -8.78 -2.69
C ILE A 94 9.25 -8.34 -1.66
N GLN A 95 10.23 -9.17 -1.41
CA GLN A 95 11.30 -8.90 -0.45
C GLN A 95 12.56 -8.36 -1.15
N ASP A 96 12.72 -8.69 -2.42
CA ASP A 96 13.81 -8.22 -3.26
C ASP A 96 13.32 -7.05 -4.13
N ALA A 97 13.75 -5.84 -3.80
CA ALA A 97 13.23 -4.60 -4.41
C ALA A 97 13.39 -4.57 -5.94
N ILE A 98 14.37 -5.23 -6.50
CA ILE A 98 14.59 -5.29 -7.95
C ILE A 98 13.44 -5.98 -8.70
N LYS A 99 12.67 -6.84 -8.01
CA LYS A 99 11.52 -7.55 -8.59
C LYS A 99 10.23 -6.73 -8.55
N PHE A 100 10.20 -5.59 -7.87
CA PHE A 100 8.98 -4.80 -7.72
C PHE A 100 8.43 -4.28 -9.06
N PRO A 101 9.24 -3.77 -9.99
CA PRO A 101 8.75 -3.38 -11.32
C PRO A 101 8.06 -4.52 -12.07
N ASP A 102 8.53 -5.74 -11.94
CA ASP A 102 7.98 -6.90 -12.62
C ASP A 102 6.57 -7.26 -12.09
N VAL A 103 6.36 -7.20 -10.78
CA VAL A 103 5.02 -7.43 -10.22
C VAL A 103 4.03 -6.36 -10.65
N ILE A 104 4.48 -5.11 -10.77
CA ILE A 104 3.65 -4.02 -11.25
C ILE A 104 3.27 -4.25 -12.72
N HIS A 105 4.25 -4.60 -13.55
CA HIS A 105 4.02 -4.91 -14.97
C HIS A 105 3.03 -6.08 -15.13
N ALA A 106 3.19 -7.14 -14.35
CA ALA A 106 2.30 -8.29 -14.39
C ALA A 106 0.89 -8.01 -13.86
N GLY A 107 0.76 -7.18 -12.83
CA GLY A 107 -0.51 -6.92 -12.13
C GLY A 107 -1.37 -5.80 -12.74
N LYS A 108 -0.78 -4.88 -13.49
CA LYS A 108 -1.49 -3.74 -14.07
C LYS A 108 -2.17 -4.09 -15.39
N PRO A 109 -3.20 -3.32 -15.80
CA PRO A 109 -3.80 -3.49 -17.12
C PRO A 109 -2.79 -3.35 -18.25
N GLU A 110 -3.04 -4.07 -19.33
CA GLU A 110 -2.23 -3.99 -20.55
C GLU A 110 -2.31 -2.56 -21.11
N PRO A 111 -1.16 -1.94 -21.51
CA PRO A 111 -1.11 -0.50 -21.83
C PRO A 111 -1.90 -0.07 -23.08
N HIS A 112 -2.16 -0.96 -24.02
CA HIS A 112 -2.83 -0.62 -25.30
C HIS A 112 -4.34 -0.75 -25.20
N ASN A 113 -4.83 -1.81 -24.55
CA ASN A 113 -6.27 -2.14 -24.54
C ASN A 113 -6.90 -2.00 -23.14
N GLU A 114 -6.10 -1.71 -22.12
CA GLU A 114 -6.53 -1.55 -20.71
C GLU A 114 -7.22 -2.80 -20.13
N ILE A 115 -7.05 -3.96 -20.73
CA ILE A 115 -7.56 -5.22 -20.19
C ILE A 115 -6.65 -5.67 -19.05
N PRO A 116 -7.20 -6.07 -17.88
CA PRO A 116 -6.41 -6.64 -16.80
C PRO A 116 -5.57 -7.82 -17.27
N GLN A 117 -4.28 -7.87 -16.96
CA GLN A 117 -3.35 -8.90 -17.42
C GLN A 117 -3.83 -10.32 -17.10
N ALA A 118 -4.47 -10.52 -15.94
CA ALA A 118 -5.06 -11.80 -15.58
C ALA A 118 -6.20 -12.27 -16.51
N GLN A 119 -6.78 -11.37 -17.30
CA GLN A 119 -7.87 -11.64 -18.25
C GLN A 119 -7.44 -11.54 -19.70
N SER A 120 -6.21 -11.11 -19.95
CA SER A 120 -5.67 -10.99 -21.30
C SER A 120 -5.16 -12.34 -21.82
N ALA A 121 -4.94 -12.42 -23.13
CA ALA A 121 -4.30 -13.59 -23.77
C ALA A 121 -2.79 -13.66 -23.48
N HIS A 122 -2.21 -12.63 -22.85
CA HIS A 122 -0.81 -12.61 -22.48
C HIS A 122 -0.59 -13.38 -21.18
N ASN A 123 0.44 -14.20 -21.16
CA ASN A 123 0.75 -15.05 -20.01
C ASN A 123 1.50 -14.32 -18.87
N ASN A 124 1.85 -13.05 -19.04
CA ASN A 124 2.70 -12.30 -18.11
C ASN A 124 2.27 -12.39 -16.64
N PHE A 125 0.97 -12.28 -16.38
CA PHE A 125 0.46 -12.38 -15.01
C PHE A 125 0.67 -13.79 -14.43
N TRP A 126 0.26 -14.82 -15.17
CA TRP A 126 0.32 -16.21 -14.69
C TRP A 126 1.73 -16.74 -14.67
N ASP A 127 2.56 -16.38 -15.66
CA ASP A 127 3.99 -16.72 -15.67
C ASP A 127 4.70 -16.08 -14.49
N PHE A 128 4.38 -14.83 -14.18
CA PHE A 128 4.93 -14.16 -13.00
C PHE A 128 4.52 -14.89 -11.71
N GLN A 129 3.23 -15.22 -11.54
CA GLN A 129 2.74 -15.94 -10.37
C GLN A 129 3.39 -17.31 -10.21
N TYR A 130 3.59 -18.02 -11.31
CA TYR A 130 4.22 -19.34 -11.30
C TYR A 130 5.70 -19.28 -10.91
N ASN A 131 6.43 -18.32 -11.43
CA ASN A 131 7.87 -18.19 -11.20
C ASN A 131 8.23 -17.43 -9.91
N HIS A 132 7.27 -16.74 -9.26
CA HIS A 132 7.46 -15.94 -8.06
C HIS A 132 6.43 -16.31 -7.00
N THR A 133 6.72 -17.37 -6.26
CA THR A 133 5.80 -17.90 -5.24
C THR A 133 5.50 -16.92 -4.11
N GLU A 134 6.39 -15.99 -3.84
CA GLU A 134 6.18 -14.88 -2.90
C GLU A 134 5.03 -13.96 -3.35
N ALA A 135 4.91 -13.70 -4.65
CA ALA A 135 3.80 -12.91 -5.20
C ALA A 135 2.46 -13.66 -5.15
N THR A 136 2.49 -14.98 -5.27
CA THR A 136 1.30 -15.84 -5.11
C THR A 136 0.72 -15.70 -3.70
N HIS A 137 1.53 -15.53 -2.68
CA HIS A 137 1.06 -15.28 -1.31
C HIS A 137 0.17 -14.03 -1.25
N MET A 138 0.57 -12.92 -1.86
CA MET A 138 -0.25 -11.71 -1.93
C MET A 138 -1.57 -11.97 -2.65
N PHE A 139 -1.53 -12.66 -3.77
CA PHE A 139 -2.73 -12.97 -4.56
C PHE A 139 -3.71 -13.81 -3.74
N MET A 140 -3.24 -14.86 -3.09
CA MET A 140 -4.07 -15.71 -2.22
C MET A 140 -4.63 -14.94 -1.03
N TRP A 141 -3.84 -14.05 -0.44
CA TRP A 141 -4.31 -13.17 0.63
C TRP A 141 -5.43 -12.25 0.14
N ALA A 142 -5.23 -11.59 -0.99
CA ALA A 142 -6.21 -10.65 -1.56
C ALA A 142 -7.56 -11.31 -1.88
N VAL A 143 -7.56 -12.57 -2.31
CA VAL A 143 -8.79 -13.32 -2.59
C VAL A 143 -9.37 -14.04 -1.37
N SER A 144 -8.66 -14.08 -0.25
CA SER A 144 -9.11 -14.75 0.96
C SER A 144 -10.27 -14.03 1.63
N PRO A 145 -11.30 -14.75 2.13
CA PRO A 145 -12.36 -14.16 2.95
C PRO A 145 -11.86 -13.49 4.24
N CYS A 146 -10.72 -13.92 4.77
CA CYS A 146 -10.13 -13.33 5.97
C CYS A 146 -9.72 -11.87 5.79
N THR A 147 -9.39 -11.45 4.58
CA THR A 147 -9.03 -10.05 4.27
C THR A 147 -10.17 -9.08 4.57
N LEU A 148 -11.42 -9.53 4.50
CA LEU A 148 -12.60 -8.70 4.79
C LEU A 148 -12.89 -8.58 6.29
N LYS A 149 -12.35 -9.49 7.12
CA LYS A 149 -12.57 -9.48 8.57
C LYS A 149 -11.60 -8.60 9.34
N GLN A 150 -10.56 -8.10 8.68
CA GLN A 150 -9.52 -7.26 9.27
C GLN A 150 -9.75 -5.76 9.03
N LEU A 151 -10.87 -5.42 8.43
CA LEU A 151 -11.38 -4.05 8.29
C LEU A 151 -12.40 -3.74 9.37
#